data_2b29a19d4ede79cdcc1cd5d1c09a62af
#
_entry.id   2b29a19d4ede79cdcc1cd5d1c09a62af
#
_cell.length_a   1.000
_cell.length_b   1.000
_cell.length_c   1.000
_cell.angle_alpha   90.00
_cell.angle_beta   90.00
_cell.angle_gamma   90.00
#
_symmetry.space_group_name_H-M   'P 1'
#
loop_
_entity.id
_entity.type
_entity.pdbx_description
1 polymer ?
#
loop_
_entity_poly.entity_id
_entity_poly.type
_entity_poly.pdbx_seq_one_letter_code
_entity_poly.pdbx_strand_id
1 'polypeptide(L)'
;PRGERVTGQKARVTMMTGLPSTLFVPQRLKELNPGPDMVPYFNLSSELFITRDLENGDSYAFTYEPYVAGDAGTDALARRLAQDAALQLPNLPEEYLKLPPHLQEDGIVAELAREVTSNAASAYEQALLLMRHLKSNYAYSLEVPWAPETQDFAAHFLFDLKAGYCTYFATAMTVLARSIGLPARYVEGFLARPQEGPSLTLTGQ
;
A
#
# COMPACT_ATOMS: atom_id res chain seq x y z
N PRO A 1 -22.51 -18.98 21.80
CA PRO A 1 -22.01 -18.35 20.58
C PRO A 1 -21.03 -19.33 19.95
N ARG A 2 -21.42 -19.92 18.82
CA ARG A 2 -20.53 -20.78 18.03
C ARG A 2 -19.51 -19.85 17.40
N GLY A 3 -18.24 -20.02 17.80
CA GLY A 3 -17.14 -19.27 17.17
C GLY A 3 -17.13 -19.55 15.67
N GLU A 4 -17.34 -18.52 14.87
CA GLU A 4 -17.09 -18.58 13.44
C GLU A 4 -15.64 -19.03 13.23
N ARG A 5 -15.46 -20.11 12.48
CA ARG A 5 -14.11 -20.53 12.09
C ARG A 5 -13.52 -19.41 11.23
N VAL A 6 -12.45 -18.81 11.71
CA VAL A 6 -11.67 -17.83 10.90
C VAL A 6 -11.14 -18.59 9.69
N THR A 7 -11.79 -18.39 8.54
CA THR A 7 -11.33 -18.93 7.26
C THR A 7 -10.21 -18.04 6.75
N GLY A 8 -9.04 -18.61 6.47
CA GLY A 8 -7.89 -17.87 5.96
C GLY A 8 -6.65 -18.74 5.86
N GLN A 9 -5.64 -18.23 5.18
CA GLN A 9 -4.32 -18.85 5.17
C GLN A 9 -3.55 -18.46 6.42
N LYS A 10 -2.71 -19.38 6.90
CA LYS A 10 -1.85 -19.14 8.05
C LYS A 10 -0.40 -18.99 7.58
N ALA A 11 0.29 -18.05 8.18
CA ALA A 11 1.72 -17.88 7.99
C ALA A 11 2.41 -17.61 9.32
N ARG A 12 3.72 -17.88 9.35
CA ARG A 12 4.62 -17.56 10.45
C ARG A 12 5.80 -16.80 9.90
N VAL A 13 6.18 -15.75 10.59
CA VAL A 13 7.40 -14.99 10.34
C VAL A 13 8.40 -15.35 11.44
N THR A 14 9.65 -15.63 11.06
CA THR A 14 10.76 -15.79 11.99
C THR A 14 11.86 -14.83 11.58
N MET A 15 12.33 -14.03 12.53
CA MET A 15 13.36 -13.04 12.30
C MET A 15 14.73 -13.72 12.20
N MET A 16 15.45 -13.46 11.14
CA MET A 16 16.82 -13.96 10.93
C MET A 16 17.88 -12.91 11.35
N THR A 17 17.45 -11.71 11.65
CA THR A 17 18.26 -10.60 12.15
C THR A 17 17.40 -9.68 13.00
N GLY A 18 18.02 -8.85 13.83
CA GLY A 18 17.29 -7.80 14.55
C GLY A 18 16.76 -6.73 13.59
N LEU A 19 15.55 -6.28 13.85
CA LEU A 19 14.90 -5.19 13.12
C LEU A 19 14.17 -4.26 14.12
N PRO A 20 13.85 -3.03 13.72
CA PRO A 20 12.95 -2.18 14.50
C PRO A 20 11.62 -2.85 14.80
N SER A 21 10.90 -2.31 15.74
CA SER A 21 9.66 -2.83 16.33
C SER A 21 8.46 -3.07 15.38
N THR A 22 8.64 -2.96 14.07
CA THR A 22 7.57 -3.13 13.06
C THR A 22 7.27 -4.61 12.78
N LEU A 23 6.00 -5.01 12.88
CA LEU A 23 5.53 -6.31 12.44
C LEU A 23 5.05 -6.28 10.99
N PHE A 24 5.64 -7.08 10.14
CA PHE A 24 5.23 -7.23 8.75
C PHE A 24 4.07 -8.21 8.65
N VAL A 25 2.90 -7.72 8.31
CA VAL A 25 1.68 -8.52 8.17
C VAL A 25 0.97 -8.19 6.85
N PRO A 26 0.21 -9.13 6.27
CA PRO A 26 -0.60 -8.84 5.08
C PRO A 26 -1.72 -7.84 5.39
N GLN A 27 -2.11 -7.04 4.39
CA GLN A 27 -3.16 -6.03 4.52
C GLN A 27 -4.52 -6.60 4.99
N ARG A 28 -4.84 -7.85 4.62
CA ARG A 28 -6.09 -8.52 5.01
C ARG A 28 -5.84 -9.45 6.19
N LEU A 29 -5.20 -8.93 7.23
CA LEU A 29 -4.99 -9.61 8.50
C LEU A 29 -6.34 -9.94 9.15
N LYS A 30 -6.53 -11.18 9.57
CA LYS A 30 -7.71 -11.66 10.30
C LYS A 30 -7.42 -11.87 11.78
N GLU A 31 -6.26 -12.43 12.06
CA GLU A 31 -5.86 -12.78 13.41
C GLU A 31 -4.32 -12.67 13.52
N LEU A 32 -3.85 -12.08 14.58
CA LEU A 32 -2.44 -12.04 14.95
C LEU A 32 -2.21 -12.87 16.20
N ASN A 33 -1.21 -13.74 16.14
CA ASN A 33 -0.69 -14.45 17.29
C ASN A 33 0.76 -14.00 17.50
N PRO A 34 0.98 -12.97 18.32
CA PRO A 34 2.29 -12.47 18.60
C PRO A 34 3.12 -13.50 19.36
N GLY A 35 4.44 -13.39 19.24
CA GLY A 35 5.35 -14.18 20.05
C GLY A 35 5.33 -13.80 21.54
N PRO A 36 6.05 -14.54 22.37
CA PRO A 36 6.22 -14.19 23.76
C PRO A 36 6.73 -12.75 23.92
N ASP A 37 6.22 -12.04 24.91
CA ASP A 37 6.65 -10.66 25.24
C ASP A 37 6.49 -9.62 24.12
N MET A 38 5.71 -9.94 23.10
CA MET A 38 5.33 -9.03 22.04
C MET A 38 3.95 -8.43 22.33
N VAL A 39 3.90 -7.15 22.63
CA VAL A 39 2.65 -6.41 22.81
C VAL A 39 2.39 -5.58 21.54
N PRO A 40 1.48 -6.03 20.66
CA PRO A 40 1.22 -5.34 19.40
C PRO A 40 0.34 -4.11 19.61
N TYR A 41 0.61 -3.06 18.82
CA TYR A 41 -0.23 -1.87 18.75
C TYR A 41 -0.20 -1.27 17.35
N PHE A 42 -1.24 -0.51 17.01
CA PHE A 42 -1.30 0.26 15.76
C PHE A 42 -0.93 1.72 16.04
N ASN A 43 -0.14 2.30 15.16
CA ASN A 43 0.03 3.75 15.16
C ASN A 43 -1.13 4.44 14.42
N LEU A 44 -1.11 5.77 14.35
CA LEU A 44 -2.13 6.55 13.65
C LEU A 44 -2.19 6.27 12.14
N SER A 45 -1.11 5.78 11.56
CA SER A 45 -1.04 5.36 10.15
C SER A 45 -1.49 3.90 9.93
N SER A 46 -2.04 3.25 10.96
CA SER A 46 -2.45 1.84 10.93
C SER A 46 -1.31 0.87 10.60
N GLU A 47 -0.08 1.23 10.93
CA GLU A 47 1.06 0.34 10.91
C GLU A 47 1.12 -0.43 12.22
N LEU A 48 1.53 -1.69 12.15
CA LEU A 48 1.57 -2.59 13.29
C LEU A 48 2.98 -2.66 13.89
N PHE A 49 3.07 -2.31 15.15
CA PHE A 49 4.30 -2.32 15.93
C PHE A 49 4.18 -3.22 17.15
N ILE A 50 5.31 -3.49 17.77
CA ILE A 50 5.41 -4.04 19.14
C ILE A 50 6.18 -3.06 20.02
N THR A 51 6.10 -3.28 21.33
CA THR A 51 6.70 -2.37 22.35
C THR A 51 8.21 -2.51 22.53
N ARG A 52 8.85 -3.36 21.75
CA ARG A 52 10.31 -3.57 21.74
C ARG A 52 10.81 -3.82 20.32
N ASP A 53 12.10 -3.77 20.11
CA ASP A 53 12.67 -4.20 18.85
C ASP A 53 12.60 -5.72 18.67
N LEU A 54 12.56 -6.15 17.41
CA LEU A 54 12.60 -7.56 17.03
C LEU A 54 14.05 -8.07 17.08
N GLU A 55 14.23 -9.22 17.67
CA GLU A 55 15.52 -9.88 17.79
C GLU A 55 15.61 -11.09 16.84
N ASN A 56 16.84 -11.54 16.59
CA ASN A 56 17.08 -12.79 15.85
C ASN A 56 16.43 -13.96 16.59
N GLY A 57 15.62 -14.75 15.86
CA GLY A 57 14.87 -15.88 16.41
C GLY A 57 13.46 -15.53 16.89
N ASP A 58 13.12 -14.26 17.03
CA ASP A 58 11.74 -13.86 17.31
C ASP A 58 10.78 -14.40 16.23
N SER A 59 9.60 -14.83 16.64
CA SER A 59 8.62 -15.30 15.70
C SER A 59 7.20 -14.93 16.12
N TYR A 60 6.39 -14.63 15.12
CA TYR A 60 4.95 -14.41 15.26
C TYR A 60 4.20 -15.10 14.13
N ALA A 61 2.93 -15.38 14.35
CA ALA A 61 2.09 -16.03 13.37
C ALA A 61 0.81 -15.23 13.14
N PHE A 62 0.21 -15.39 11.97
CA PHE A 62 -1.05 -14.72 11.65
C PHE A 62 -1.89 -15.56 10.71
N THR A 63 -3.19 -15.27 10.74
CA THR A 63 -4.17 -15.74 9.74
C THR A 63 -4.56 -14.55 8.88
N TYR A 64 -4.58 -14.73 7.57
CA TYR A 64 -4.88 -13.67 6.61
C TYR A 64 -5.69 -14.20 5.44
N GLU A 65 -6.37 -13.31 4.78
CA GLU A 65 -7.07 -13.60 3.54
C GLU A 65 -6.18 -13.14 2.37
N PRO A 66 -5.68 -14.07 1.54
CA PRO A 66 -4.78 -13.70 0.45
C PRO A 66 -5.49 -12.83 -0.58
N TYR A 67 -4.79 -11.81 -1.06
CA TYR A 67 -5.19 -11.06 -2.23
C TYR A 67 -4.52 -11.72 -3.45
N VAL A 68 -5.34 -12.33 -4.28
CA VAL A 68 -4.85 -12.94 -5.53
C VAL A 68 -5.41 -12.13 -6.69
N ALA A 69 -4.55 -11.36 -7.36
CA ALA A 69 -4.93 -10.62 -8.56
C ALA A 69 -5.40 -11.60 -9.65
N GLY A 70 -6.59 -11.37 -10.21
CA GLY A 70 -7.20 -12.28 -11.19
C GLY A 70 -7.97 -13.46 -10.59
N ASP A 71 -8.04 -13.58 -9.26
CA ASP A 71 -8.95 -14.50 -8.60
C ASP A 71 -10.40 -14.01 -8.73
N ALA A 72 -11.31 -14.94 -9.03
CA ALA A 72 -12.72 -14.62 -9.26
C ALA A 72 -13.37 -13.89 -8.06
N GLY A 73 -12.98 -14.19 -6.84
CA GLY A 73 -13.47 -13.53 -5.63
C GLY A 73 -12.96 -12.09 -5.51
N THR A 74 -11.69 -11.87 -5.81
CA THR A 74 -11.07 -10.55 -5.83
C THR A 74 -11.65 -9.68 -6.94
N ASP A 75 -11.82 -10.22 -8.15
CA ASP A 75 -12.42 -9.52 -9.26
C ASP A 75 -13.91 -9.21 -9.01
N ALA A 76 -14.64 -10.11 -8.34
CA ALA A 76 -16.02 -9.86 -7.94
C ALA A 76 -16.13 -8.75 -6.89
N LEU A 77 -15.23 -8.72 -5.91
CA LEU A 77 -15.15 -7.63 -4.94
C LEU A 77 -14.82 -6.31 -5.62
N ALA A 78 -13.82 -6.30 -6.50
CA ALA A 78 -13.43 -5.12 -7.27
C ALA A 78 -14.60 -4.57 -8.11
N ARG A 79 -15.36 -5.45 -8.79
CA ARG A 79 -16.57 -5.07 -9.55
C ARG A 79 -17.67 -4.52 -8.65
N ARG A 80 -17.89 -5.10 -7.46
CA ARG A 80 -18.84 -4.57 -6.50
C ARG A 80 -18.44 -3.19 -6.01
N LEU A 81 -17.17 -2.97 -5.69
CA LEU A 81 -16.64 -1.66 -5.32
C LEU A 81 -16.76 -0.64 -6.46
N ALA A 82 -16.62 -1.09 -7.71
CA ALA A 82 -16.79 -0.24 -8.89
C ALA A 82 -18.26 0.14 -9.16
N GLN A 83 -19.19 -0.75 -8.84
CA GLN A 83 -20.63 -0.56 -9.08
C GLN A 83 -21.34 0.15 -7.93
N ASP A 84 -20.82 0.08 -6.74
CA ASP A 84 -21.43 0.62 -5.55
C ASP A 84 -20.99 2.08 -5.33
N ALA A 85 -21.62 2.98 -6.12
CA ALA A 85 -21.46 4.43 -5.95
C ALA A 85 -21.93 4.92 -4.57
N ALA A 86 -22.67 4.09 -3.84
CA ALA A 86 -23.14 4.35 -2.48
C ALA A 86 -22.18 3.78 -1.40
N LEU A 87 -21.08 3.14 -1.79
CA LEU A 87 -20.06 2.69 -0.85
C LEU A 87 -19.42 3.94 -0.25
N GLN A 88 -20.09 4.46 0.76
CA GLN A 88 -19.49 5.49 1.60
C GLN A 88 -18.24 4.87 2.21
N LEU A 89 -17.10 5.34 1.73
CA LEU A 89 -15.85 5.02 2.40
C LEU A 89 -16.06 5.34 3.89
N PRO A 90 -15.76 4.40 4.80
CA PRO A 90 -15.89 4.68 6.22
C PRO A 90 -15.14 5.97 6.53
N ASN A 91 -15.52 6.67 7.60
CA ASN A 91 -14.83 7.89 8.05
C ASN A 91 -13.33 7.62 8.14
N LEU A 92 -12.66 7.82 7.02
CA LEU A 92 -11.21 7.69 6.95
C LEU A 92 -10.57 8.94 7.53
N PRO A 93 -9.44 8.82 8.20
CA PRO A 93 -8.71 9.98 8.70
C PRO A 93 -8.47 11.00 7.58
N GLU A 94 -8.68 12.27 7.87
CA GLU A 94 -8.43 13.37 6.92
C GLU A 94 -6.99 13.38 6.40
N GLU A 95 -6.06 12.83 7.19
CA GLU A 95 -4.65 12.65 6.80
C GLU A 95 -4.47 11.91 5.48
N TYR A 96 -5.42 11.05 5.12
CA TYR A 96 -5.36 10.29 3.86
C TYR A 96 -5.75 11.12 2.64
N LEU A 97 -6.25 12.33 2.84
CA LEU A 97 -6.54 13.31 1.79
C LEU A 97 -5.56 14.50 1.79
N LYS A 98 -4.76 14.67 2.86
CA LYS A 98 -3.85 15.81 2.96
C LYS A 98 -2.75 15.77 1.92
N LEU A 99 -2.56 16.90 1.27
CA LEU A 99 -1.43 17.20 0.39
C LEU A 99 -0.63 18.38 0.94
N PRO A 100 0.68 18.44 0.67
CA PRO A 100 1.45 19.65 0.88
C PRO A 100 0.80 20.86 0.17
N PRO A 101 0.88 22.07 0.73
CA PRO A 101 0.20 23.24 0.16
C PRO A 101 0.50 23.51 -1.32
N HIS A 102 1.71 23.25 -1.76
CA HIS A 102 2.17 23.44 -3.16
C HIS A 102 1.66 22.36 -4.13
N LEU A 103 1.04 21.29 -3.64
CA LEU A 103 0.42 20.22 -4.44
C LEU A 103 -1.11 20.21 -4.33
N GLN A 104 -1.69 21.27 -3.76
CA GLN A 104 -3.15 21.37 -3.61
C GLN A 104 -3.87 21.55 -4.95
N GLU A 105 -5.19 21.49 -4.92
CA GLU A 105 -6.16 21.18 -5.99
C GLU A 105 -5.97 21.83 -7.37
N ASP A 106 -5.23 22.94 -7.49
CA ASP A 106 -5.08 23.68 -8.75
C ASP A 106 -3.73 23.50 -9.44
N GLY A 107 -2.93 22.53 -8.97
CA GLY A 107 -1.60 22.25 -9.52
C GLY A 107 -1.60 21.27 -10.70
N ILE A 108 -0.49 21.27 -11.46
CA ILE A 108 -0.29 20.37 -12.63
C ILE A 108 -0.46 18.89 -12.32
N VAL A 109 -0.22 18.46 -11.06
CA VAL A 109 -0.42 17.08 -10.62
C VAL A 109 -1.91 16.77 -10.55
N ALA A 110 -2.72 17.68 -10.04
CA ALA A 110 -4.17 17.51 -9.97
C ALA A 110 -4.81 17.55 -11.38
N GLU A 111 -4.28 18.38 -12.28
CA GLU A 111 -4.71 18.41 -13.69
C GLU A 111 -4.44 17.05 -14.35
N LEU A 112 -3.25 16.52 -14.22
CA LEU A 112 -2.89 15.20 -14.74
C LEU A 112 -3.81 14.11 -14.17
N ALA A 113 -4.05 14.12 -12.87
CA ALA A 113 -4.90 13.12 -12.24
C ALA A 113 -6.34 13.19 -12.75
N ARG A 114 -6.91 14.40 -12.91
CA ARG A 114 -8.26 14.60 -13.48
C ARG A 114 -8.32 14.17 -14.94
N GLU A 115 -7.32 14.51 -15.75
CA GLU A 115 -7.23 14.08 -17.15
C GLU A 115 -7.24 12.55 -17.26
N VAL A 116 -6.34 11.88 -16.54
CA VAL A 116 -6.20 10.41 -16.55
C VAL A 116 -7.49 9.72 -16.09
N THR A 117 -8.21 10.32 -15.15
CA THR A 117 -9.41 9.70 -14.55
C THR A 117 -10.73 10.22 -15.12
N SER A 118 -10.71 11.05 -16.16
CA SER A 118 -11.87 11.75 -16.70
C SER A 118 -13.04 10.84 -17.09
N ASN A 119 -12.76 9.61 -17.52
CA ASN A 119 -13.76 8.63 -17.92
C ASN A 119 -14.10 7.59 -16.85
N ALA A 120 -13.60 7.76 -15.63
CA ALA A 120 -13.85 6.80 -14.55
C ALA A 120 -15.26 6.99 -13.97
N ALA A 121 -16.03 5.91 -13.86
CA ALA A 121 -17.36 5.92 -13.26
C ALA A 121 -17.34 5.69 -11.73
N SER A 122 -16.20 5.33 -11.14
CA SER A 122 -16.08 5.02 -9.72
C SER A 122 -14.68 5.31 -9.17
N ALA A 123 -14.57 5.44 -7.84
CA ALA A 123 -13.29 5.58 -7.15
C ALA A 123 -12.31 4.41 -7.45
N TYR A 124 -12.84 3.20 -7.60
CA TYR A 124 -12.03 2.05 -8.00
C TYR A 124 -11.46 2.21 -9.41
N GLU A 125 -12.27 2.64 -10.37
CA GLU A 125 -11.81 2.89 -11.74
C GLU A 125 -10.81 4.03 -11.81
N GLN A 126 -11.00 5.10 -11.03
CA GLN A 126 -10.02 6.17 -10.91
C GLN A 126 -8.67 5.63 -10.45
N ALA A 127 -8.63 4.85 -9.37
CA ALA A 127 -7.39 4.24 -8.88
C ALA A 127 -6.76 3.30 -9.92
N LEU A 128 -7.55 2.52 -10.64
CA LEU A 128 -7.09 1.61 -11.68
C LEU A 128 -6.48 2.36 -12.88
N LEU A 129 -7.09 3.46 -13.29
CA LEU A 129 -6.59 4.31 -14.39
C LEU A 129 -5.28 4.99 -14.00
N LEU A 130 -5.16 5.54 -12.80
CA LEU A 130 -3.91 6.10 -12.27
C LEU A 130 -2.79 5.06 -12.24
N MET A 131 -3.08 3.86 -11.73
CA MET A 131 -2.10 2.76 -11.70
C MET A 131 -1.63 2.39 -13.12
N ARG A 132 -2.58 2.27 -14.08
CA ARG A 132 -2.25 1.95 -15.48
C ARG A 132 -1.42 3.06 -16.13
N HIS A 133 -1.78 4.32 -15.88
CA HIS A 133 -1.04 5.46 -16.37
C HIS A 133 0.42 5.43 -15.91
N LEU A 134 0.65 5.22 -14.62
CA LEU A 134 2.01 5.12 -14.07
C LEU A 134 2.78 3.93 -14.68
N LYS A 135 2.16 2.76 -14.79
CA LYS A 135 2.82 1.57 -15.39
C LYS A 135 3.16 1.72 -16.86
N SER A 136 2.40 2.49 -17.61
CA SER A 136 2.56 2.57 -19.07
C SER A 136 3.43 3.75 -19.52
N ASN A 137 3.56 4.80 -18.70
CA ASN A 137 4.22 6.03 -19.10
C ASN A 137 5.53 6.30 -18.36
N TYR A 138 5.88 5.50 -17.36
CA TYR A 138 7.06 5.70 -16.52
C TYR A 138 7.93 4.45 -16.49
N ALA A 139 9.24 4.62 -16.58
CA ALA A 139 10.19 3.52 -16.57
C ALA A 139 10.55 3.12 -15.14
N TYR A 140 10.65 1.81 -14.87
CA TYR A 140 11.20 1.35 -13.60
C TYR A 140 12.72 1.31 -13.67
N SER A 141 13.41 2.06 -12.82
CA SER A 141 14.86 2.13 -12.75
C SER A 141 15.32 2.35 -11.32
N LEU A 142 16.33 1.62 -10.89
CA LEU A 142 17.03 1.85 -9.62
C LEU A 142 18.10 2.95 -9.73
N GLU A 143 18.54 3.23 -10.94
CA GLU A 143 19.55 4.24 -11.25
C GLU A 143 18.86 5.51 -11.74
N VAL A 144 18.56 6.41 -10.83
CA VAL A 144 17.95 7.70 -11.12
C VAL A 144 18.69 8.81 -10.39
N PRO A 145 18.81 10.01 -10.97
CA PRO A 145 19.40 11.14 -10.29
C PRO A 145 18.55 11.55 -9.08
N TRP A 146 19.17 12.19 -8.10
CA TRP A 146 18.46 12.77 -6.97
C TRP A 146 17.53 13.88 -7.44
N ALA A 147 16.35 13.93 -6.85
CA ALA A 147 15.43 15.04 -7.09
C ALA A 147 16.06 16.35 -6.59
N PRO A 148 15.98 17.45 -7.35
CA PRO A 148 16.45 18.75 -6.90
C PRO A 148 15.71 19.20 -5.63
N GLU A 149 16.41 19.77 -4.66
CA GLU A 149 15.81 20.26 -3.40
C GLU A 149 14.76 21.37 -3.62
N THR A 150 14.80 22.02 -4.78
CA THR A 150 13.90 23.13 -5.14
C THR A 150 12.62 22.67 -5.82
N GLN A 151 12.48 21.38 -6.09
CA GLN A 151 11.30 20.80 -6.76
C GLN A 151 10.56 19.82 -5.84
N ASP A 152 9.26 19.73 -6.01
CA ASP A 152 8.49 18.68 -5.37
C ASP A 152 8.85 17.32 -5.97
N PHE A 153 9.04 16.33 -5.11
CA PHE A 153 9.47 14.99 -5.49
C PHE A 153 8.50 14.29 -6.45
N ALA A 154 7.18 14.40 -6.19
CA ALA A 154 6.18 13.75 -7.04
C ALA A 154 6.05 14.48 -8.38
N ALA A 155 6.05 15.81 -8.38
CA ALA A 155 6.01 16.60 -9.60
C ALA A 155 7.25 16.36 -10.47
N HIS A 156 8.44 16.35 -9.88
CA HIS A 156 9.68 16.05 -10.60
C HIS A 156 9.63 14.66 -11.25
N PHE A 157 9.18 13.64 -10.54
CA PHE A 157 9.03 12.29 -11.11
C PHE A 157 8.03 12.28 -12.26
N LEU A 158 6.86 12.90 -12.07
CA LEU A 158 5.77 12.83 -13.03
C LEU A 158 6.05 13.59 -14.33
N PHE A 159 6.74 14.72 -14.26
CA PHE A 159 6.87 15.62 -15.42
C PHE A 159 8.26 15.64 -16.04
N ASP A 160 9.31 15.52 -15.23
CA ASP A 160 10.69 15.68 -15.70
C ASP A 160 11.40 14.33 -15.84
N LEU A 161 11.49 13.56 -14.76
CA LEU A 161 12.32 12.37 -14.68
C LEU A 161 11.72 11.17 -15.43
N LYS A 162 10.42 10.90 -15.23
CA LYS A 162 9.65 9.79 -15.84
C LYS A 162 10.26 8.39 -15.65
N ALA A 163 11.17 8.25 -14.71
CA ALA A 163 11.82 7.01 -14.33
C ALA A 163 12.07 6.97 -12.82
N GLY A 164 11.96 5.80 -12.20
CA GLY A 164 12.16 5.65 -10.77
C GLY A 164 11.89 4.24 -10.27
N TYR A 165 12.04 4.04 -8.98
CA TYR A 165 11.77 2.77 -8.32
C TYR A 165 10.52 2.84 -7.43
N CYS A 166 10.25 1.82 -6.64
CA CYS A 166 9.00 1.66 -5.90
C CYS A 166 8.58 2.91 -5.12
N THR A 167 9.49 3.61 -4.46
CA THR A 167 9.20 4.85 -3.71
C THR A 167 8.61 5.94 -4.62
N TYR A 168 9.17 6.15 -5.81
CA TYR A 168 8.68 7.13 -6.77
C TYR A 168 7.24 6.81 -7.22
N PHE A 169 7.00 5.56 -7.59
CA PHE A 169 5.67 5.10 -8.03
C PHE A 169 4.64 5.18 -6.91
N ALA A 170 4.98 4.73 -5.71
CA ALA A 170 4.06 4.75 -4.57
C ALA A 170 3.73 6.17 -4.11
N THR A 171 4.73 7.06 -4.08
CA THR A 171 4.53 8.48 -3.76
C THR A 171 3.66 9.16 -4.81
N ALA A 172 3.98 9.00 -6.09
CA ALA A 172 3.20 9.58 -7.18
C ALA A 172 1.75 9.07 -7.18
N MET A 173 1.54 7.76 -7.00
CA MET A 173 0.20 7.18 -6.90
C MET A 173 -0.60 7.78 -5.74
N THR A 174 0.04 7.96 -4.58
CA THR A 174 -0.60 8.55 -3.39
C THR A 174 -0.98 10.00 -3.63
N VAL A 175 -0.07 10.80 -4.21
CA VAL A 175 -0.30 12.22 -4.49
C VAL A 175 -1.38 12.40 -5.55
N LEU A 176 -1.32 11.67 -6.67
CA LEU A 176 -2.34 11.69 -7.72
C LEU A 176 -3.73 11.33 -7.17
N ALA A 177 -3.83 10.27 -6.35
CA ALA A 177 -5.10 9.88 -5.76
C ALA A 177 -5.66 10.96 -4.85
N ARG A 178 -4.85 11.50 -3.94
CA ARG A 178 -5.26 12.57 -3.01
C ARG A 178 -5.68 13.85 -3.73
N SER A 179 -5.03 14.19 -4.84
CA SER A 179 -5.32 15.40 -5.62
C SER A 179 -6.69 15.38 -6.32
N ILE A 180 -7.32 14.22 -6.42
CA ILE A 180 -8.70 14.06 -6.93
C ILE A 180 -9.68 13.63 -5.83
N GLY A 181 -9.30 13.74 -4.56
CA GLY A 181 -10.16 13.42 -3.42
C GLY A 181 -10.26 11.93 -3.09
N LEU A 182 -9.40 11.08 -3.64
CA LEU A 182 -9.32 9.68 -3.24
C LEU A 182 -8.41 9.55 -2.01
N PRO A 183 -8.94 9.03 -0.88
CA PRO A 183 -8.10 8.77 0.29
C PRO A 183 -7.03 7.74 -0.05
N ALA A 184 -5.77 8.08 0.19
CA ALA A 184 -4.65 7.22 -0.11
C ALA A 184 -3.58 7.26 0.98
N ARG A 185 -2.92 6.11 1.19
CA ARG A 185 -1.83 5.93 2.13
C ARG A 185 -0.64 5.29 1.43
N TYR A 186 0.54 5.85 1.65
CA TYR A 186 1.79 5.21 1.28
C TYR A 186 2.04 4.02 2.22
N VAL A 187 2.44 2.88 1.67
CA VAL A 187 2.75 1.66 2.42
C VAL A 187 4.05 1.06 1.90
N GLU A 188 4.93 0.71 2.81
CA GLU A 188 6.14 -0.06 2.53
C GLU A 188 6.02 -1.49 3.03
N GLY A 189 6.76 -2.40 2.42
CA GLY A 189 6.77 -3.79 2.83
C GLY A 189 7.50 -4.69 1.84
N PHE A 190 7.38 -5.99 2.07
CA PHE A 190 8.01 -7.01 1.25
C PHE A 190 6.98 -7.69 0.36
N LEU A 191 7.37 -7.98 -0.88
CA LEU A 191 6.57 -8.81 -1.77
C LEU A 191 6.96 -10.30 -1.57
N ALA A 192 6.15 -11.01 -0.80
CA ALA A 192 6.26 -12.45 -0.68
C ALA A 192 5.58 -13.12 -1.87
N ARG A 193 6.33 -13.78 -2.73
CA ARG A 193 5.78 -14.62 -3.80
C ARG A 193 5.75 -16.06 -3.30
N PRO A 194 4.65 -16.79 -3.50
CA PRO A 194 4.62 -18.23 -3.24
C PRO A 194 5.77 -18.90 -3.99
N GLN A 195 6.60 -19.65 -3.28
CA GLN A 195 7.63 -20.50 -3.85
C GLN A 195 7.30 -21.94 -3.51
N GLU A 196 7.78 -22.88 -4.33
CA GLU A 196 7.70 -24.29 -3.99
C GLU A 196 8.66 -24.56 -2.83
N GLY A 197 8.11 -24.78 -1.62
CA GLY A 197 8.87 -25.05 -0.41
C GLY A 197 8.20 -24.55 0.87
N PRO A 198 8.65 -25.02 2.03
CA PRO A 198 8.02 -24.71 3.31
C PRO A 198 8.34 -23.31 3.85
N SER A 199 9.30 -22.61 3.28
CA SER A 199 9.72 -21.30 3.76
C SER A 199 10.18 -20.37 2.64
N LEU A 200 9.97 -19.07 2.84
CA LEU A 200 10.47 -18.00 2.01
C LEU A 200 11.32 -17.07 2.87
N THR A 201 12.56 -16.82 2.45
CA THR A 201 13.42 -15.80 3.09
C THR A 201 13.23 -14.49 2.36
N LEU A 202 12.84 -13.44 3.09
CA LEU A 202 12.77 -12.07 2.59
C LEU A 202 14.02 -11.33 3.05
N THR A 203 14.77 -10.80 2.09
CA THR A 203 15.93 -9.94 2.36
C THR A 203 15.58 -8.51 1.96
N GLY A 204 15.87 -7.55 2.82
CA GLY A 204 15.82 -6.13 2.45
C GLY A 204 16.87 -5.84 1.37
N GLN A 205 16.50 -5.11 0.34
CA GLN A 205 17.42 -4.49 -0.62
C GLN A 205 17.69 -3.06 -0.23
#